data_9f47e7a9b8bb16bc6b4c0d344a66e03f
#
_entry.id   9f47e7a9b8bb16bc6b4c0d344a66e03f
#
_cell.length_a   1.000
_cell.length_b   1.000
_cell.length_c   1.000
_cell.angle_alpha   90.00
_cell.angle_beta   90.00
_cell.angle_gamma   90.00
#
_symmetry.space_group_name_H-M   'P 1'
#
loop_
_entity.id
_entity.type
_entity.pdbx_description
1 polymer ?
#
loop_
_entity_poly.entity_id
_entity_poly.type
_entity_poly.pdbx_seq_one_letter_code
_entity_poly.pdbx_strand_id
1 'polypeptide(L)'
;MMNKLLLSAMALLFSALHIQAQTISNAYDDGKPLGWGASVTGSNDENPITVTNYTEFVNACKVTTNKTIYVKGEISFSGSYSLNTNNKTIYGLPGSALVNTNRTDKSKTGILTIKGDNIILRNLTFKSAGAYDIDGNDNITVDGATNVWIDHCDIQDGVDGNLDVVNGADKVCISWTRFRYLIEPLANGSGGSDDHRNCNLIGNSDKNANEDTDKLRVTFKNCWWDEGCHERCPRVRFGKVHVANCLFSSSVVSYCIGYGYKSNIYAEGNAFTSAKAKKTPWKNYATSGSYTDYNITTKDNLGVDEEIQAKSGSEDYWIPSTDYSMSVYDASLVESVVGNEENGAGATLTINEGEAYTTGIETIAVETSLTNEDHAIYNQAGQRVNSNYRGLVIKNGKKYIQK
;
A
#
# COMPACT_ATOMS: atom_id res chain seq x y z
N MET A 1 5.14 -48.68 1.88
CA MET A 1 5.55 -47.84 3.05
C MET A 1 6.34 -46.60 2.63
N MET A 2 7.20 -46.66 1.61
CA MET A 2 8.03 -45.54 1.13
C MET A 2 7.24 -44.30 0.66
N ASN A 3 6.11 -44.46 -0.04
CA ASN A 3 5.31 -43.36 -0.58
C ASN A 3 4.56 -42.51 0.51
N LYS A 4 4.25 -43.11 1.66
CA LYS A 4 3.61 -42.35 2.77
C LYS A 4 4.60 -41.52 3.53
N LEU A 5 5.86 -41.91 3.65
CA LEU A 5 6.93 -41.13 4.29
C LEU A 5 7.33 -39.92 3.41
N LEU A 6 7.36 -40.09 2.07
CA LEU A 6 7.66 -38.97 1.17
C LEU A 6 6.54 -37.89 1.19
N LEU A 7 5.26 -38.29 1.21
CA LEU A 7 4.15 -37.34 1.30
C LEU A 7 4.13 -36.59 2.65
N SER A 8 4.44 -37.25 3.78
CA SER A 8 4.52 -36.60 5.06
C SER A 8 5.73 -35.67 5.19
N ALA A 9 6.86 -36.02 4.59
CA ALA A 9 8.04 -35.15 4.56
C ALA A 9 7.82 -33.90 3.68
N MET A 10 7.15 -34.05 2.52
CA MET A 10 6.75 -32.92 1.68
C MET A 10 5.73 -32.02 2.38
N ALA A 11 4.73 -32.56 3.06
CA ALA A 11 3.75 -31.78 3.79
C ALA A 11 4.40 -31.00 4.97
N LEU A 12 5.37 -31.60 5.67
CA LEU A 12 6.13 -30.95 6.72
C LEU A 12 7.10 -29.86 6.18
N LEU A 13 7.70 -30.07 5.02
CA LEU A 13 8.51 -29.04 4.35
C LEU A 13 7.62 -27.87 3.87
N PHE A 14 6.46 -28.14 3.31
CA PHE A 14 5.51 -27.10 2.90
C PHE A 14 5.02 -26.30 4.11
N SER A 15 4.65 -26.94 5.20
CA SER A 15 4.23 -26.24 6.42
C SER A 15 5.36 -25.44 7.07
N ALA A 16 6.59 -25.91 7.06
CA ALA A 16 7.74 -25.18 7.59
C ALA A 16 8.08 -23.94 6.74
N LEU A 17 7.98 -24.04 5.40
CA LEU A 17 8.16 -22.92 4.49
C LEU A 17 7.03 -21.87 4.65
N HIS A 18 5.80 -22.27 4.85
CA HIS A 18 4.66 -21.38 5.11
C HIS A 18 4.83 -20.61 6.43
N ILE A 19 5.22 -21.30 7.51
CA ILE A 19 5.46 -20.66 8.80
C ILE A 19 6.61 -19.66 8.72
N GLN A 20 7.65 -19.96 7.95
CA GLN A 20 8.81 -19.08 7.79
C GLN A 20 8.45 -17.83 6.94
N ALA A 21 7.66 -17.98 5.89
CA ALA A 21 7.17 -16.87 5.07
C ALA A 21 6.23 -15.94 5.86
N GLN A 22 5.31 -16.48 6.63
CA GLN A 22 4.41 -15.74 7.51
C GLN A 22 5.16 -14.89 8.55
N THR A 23 6.23 -15.45 9.11
CA THR A 23 7.07 -14.75 10.10
C THR A 23 7.86 -13.60 9.46
N ILE A 24 8.23 -13.71 8.18
CA ILE A 24 9.03 -12.69 7.49
C ILE A 24 8.17 -11.45 7.20
N SER A 25 7.01 -11.59 6.56
CA SER A 25 6.17 -10.43 6.22
C SER A 25 5.70 -9.67 7.46
N ASN A 26 5.25 -10.36 8.49
CA ASN A 26 4.82 -9.75 9.75
C ASN A 26 5.94 -9.00 10.49
N ALA A 27 7.21 -9.37 10.29
CA ALA A 27 8.34 -8.67 10.90
C ALA A 27 8.58 -7.28 10.31
N TYR A 28 8.02 -6.99 9.12
CA TYR A 28 8.17 -5.72 8.41
C TYR A 28 6.86 -4.90 8.34
N ASP A 29 5.75 -5.43 8.87
CA ASP A 29 4.50 -4.67 9.02
C ASP A 29 4.53 -3.88 10.35
N ASP A 30 4.60 -2.56 10.23
CA ASP A 30 4.57 -1.66 11.39
C ASP A 30 3.17 -1.55 12.02
N GLY A 31 2.11 -2.05 11.36
CA GLY A 31 0.71 -2.01 11.81
C GLY A 31 0.15 -0.59 12.00
N LYS A 32 0.82 0.43 11.46
CA LYS A 32 0.50 1.86 11.65
C LYS A 32 0.83 2.66 10.40
N PRO A 33 0.21 3.83 10.20
CA PRO A 33 0.57 4.71 9.11
C PRO A 33 1.98 5.27 9.28
N LEU A 34 2.69 5.44 8.17
CA LEU A 34 4.10 5.80 8.12
C LEU A 34 4.33 7.06 7.26
N GLY A 35 5.54 7.57 7.31
CA GLY A 35 5.98 8.66 6.46
C GLY A 35 5.09 9.89 6.56
N TRP A 36 4.64 10.41 5.45
CA TRP A 36 3.77 11.59 5.43
C TRP A 36 2.42 11.36 6.12
N GLY A 37 1.91 10.14 6.11
CA GLY A 37 0.65 9.78 6.77
C GLY A 37 0.77 9.45 8.25
N ALA A 38 1.94 9.57 8.88
CA ALA A 38 2.18 9.12 10.26
C ALA A 38 1.26 9.77 11.33
N SER A 39 0.60 10.88 10.99
CA SER A 39 -0.37 11.56 11.87
C SER A 39 -1.82 11.07 11.73
N VAL A 40 -2.09 10.13 10.83
CA VAL A 40 -3.45 9.58 10.65
C VAL A 40 -3.83 8.74 11.86
N THR A 41 -5.01 9.01 12.41
CA THR A 41 -5.55 8.28 13.56
C THR A 41 -6.89 7.60 13.26
N GLY A 42 -7.58 8.02 12.18
CA GLY A 42 -8.89 7.50 11.82
C GLY A 42 -9.95 7.77 12.90
N SER A 43 -10.79 6.79 13.12
CA SER A 43 -11.83 6.81 14.14
C SER A 43 -11.35 6.18 15.45
N ASN A 44 -11.75 6.78 16.57
CA ASN A 44 -11.66 6.21 17.91
C ASN A 44 -13.04 5.79 18.44
N ASP A 45 -13.98 5.45 17.54
CA ASP A 45 -15.34 5.03 17.90
C ASP A 45 -15.33 3.68 18.63
N GLU A 46 -15.90 3.65 19.83
CA GLU A 46 -16.01 2.43 20.65
C GLU A 46 -17.22 1.55 20.27
N ASN A 47 -18.08 2.04 19.36
CA ASN A 47 -19.27 1.35 18.90
C ASN A 47 -19.24 1.12 17.38
N PRO A 48 -18.37 0.23 16.89
CA PRO A 48 -18.26 -0.05 15.47
C PRO A 48 -19.55 -0.62 14.90
N ILE A 49 -19.76 -0.42 13.60
CA ILE A 49 -20.91 -0.94 12.88
C ILE A 49 -20.44 -1.83 11.71
N THR A 50 -21.12 -2.97 11.54
CA THR A 50 -20.91 -3.84 10.38
C THR A 50 -21.95 -3.54 9.33
N VAL A 51 -21.50 -3.38 8.08
CA VAL A 51 -22.32 -3.07 6.92
C VAL A 51 -22.19 -4.17 5.87
N THR A 52 -23.29 -4.51 5.21
CA THR A 52 -23.39 -5.61 4.25
C THR A 52 -23.94 -5.18 2.89
N ASN A 53 -24.38 -3.93 2.76
CA ASN A 53 -24.94 -3.39 1.53
C ASN A 53 -24.65 -1.88 1.39
N TYR A 54 -24.88 -1.35 0.19
CA TYR A 54 -24.60 0.05 -0.15
C TYR A 54 -25.32 1.06 0.75
N THR A 55 -26.59 0.81 1.05
CA THR A 55 -27.38 1.74 1.89
C THR A 55 -26.81 1.83 3.31
N GLU A 56 -26.46 0.72 3.91
CA GLU A 56 -25.84 0.67 5.24
C GLU A 56 -24.48 1.35 5.22
N PHE A 57 -23.64 1.06 4.19
CA PHE A 57 -22.33 1.67 4.01
C PHE A 57 -22.45 3.21 3.93
N VAL A 58 -23.30 3.73 3.07
CA VAL A 58 -23.51 5.17 2.90
C VAL A 58 -24.05 5.82 4.18
N ASN A 59 -24.99 5.18 4.87
CA ASN A 59 -25.54 5.70 6.13
C ASN A 59 -24.47 5.76 7.23
N ALA A 60 -23.61 4.75 7.35
CA ALA A 60 -22.49 4.74 8.29
C ALA A 60 -21.46 5.83 7.95
N CYS A 61 -21.13 6.01 6.66
CA CYS A 61 -20.22 7.04 6.20
C CYS A 61 -20.75 8.48 6.41
N LYS A 62 -22.06 8.70 6.39
CA LYS A 62 -22.69 10.00 6.62
C LYS A 62 -22.71 10.46 8.09
N VAL A 63 -22.43 9.59 9.03
CA VAL A 63 -22.30 9.96 10.46
C VAL A 63 -21.24 11.03 10.61
N THR A 64 -21.56 12.17 11.20
CA THR A 64 -20.64 13.32 11.32
C THR A 64 -19.61 13.18 12.43
N THR A 65 -19.86 12.32 13.40
CA THR A 65 -18.90 11.95 14.46
C THR A 65 -17.93 10.87 13.98
N ASN A 66 -16.96 10.54 14.82
CA ASN A 66 -16.07 9.39 14.58
C ASN A 66 -16.88 8.13 14.31
N LYS A 67 -16.48 7.32 13.35
CA LYS A 67 -17.15 6.07 13.04
C LYS A 67 -16.19 5.01 12.53
N THR A 68 -16.22 3.84 13.19
CA THR A 68 -15.55 2.63 12.75
C THR A 68 -16.57 1.73 12.04
N ILE A 69 -16.24 1.32 10.82
CA ILE A 69 -17.13 0.59 9.91
C ILE A 69 -16.42 -0.70 9.49
N TYR A 70 -17.07 -1.84 9.70
CA TYR A 70 -16.64 -3.13 9.15
C TYR A 70 -17.47 -3.44 7.91
N VAL A 71 -16.80 -3.68 6.80
CA VAL A 71 -17.44 -4.19 5.57
C VAL A 71 -17.44 -5.71 5.62
N LYS A 72 -18.60 -6.33 5.45
CA LYS A 72 -18.78 -7.77 5.44
C LYS A 72 -19.38 -8.25 4.12
N GLY A 73 -18.63 -9.09 3.42
CA GLY A 73 -19.05 -9.58 2.12
C GLY A 73 -18.86 -8.54 1.02
N GLU A 74 -19.55 -8.75 -0.10
CA GLU A 74 -19.42 -7.90 -1.28
C GLU A 74 -20.51 -6.82 -1.30
N ILE A 75 -20.13 -5.55 -1.47
CA ILE A 75 -21.05 -4.42 -1.58
C ILE A 75 -20.94 -3.82 -2.98
N SER A 76 -22.06 -3.80 -3.72
CA SER A 76 -22.14 -3.27 -5.08
C SER A 76 -22.38 -1.77 -5.11
N PHE A 77 -21.61 -1.07 -5.95
CA PHE A 77 -21.69 0.36 -6.23
C PHE A 77 -22.19 0.59 -7.67
N SER A 78 -22.84 1.72 -7.89
CA SER A 78 -23.29 2.15 -9.21
C SER A 78 -22.78 3.55 -9.56
N GLY A 79 -21.59 3.88 -9.14
CA GLY A 79 -20.89 5.15 -9.26
C GLY A 79 -20.05 5.42 -8.02
N SER A 80 -19.14 6.39 -8.11
CA SER A 80 -18.28 6.76 -7.00
C SER A 80 -19.10 7.43 -5.88
N TYR A 81 -18.94 6.93 -4.66
CA TYR A 81 -19.50 7.55 -3.46
C TYR A 81 -18.51 8.58 -2.89
N SER A 82 -18.97 9.82 -2.66
CA SER A 82 -18.14 10.87 -2.05
C SER A 82 -18.21 10.80 -0.52
N LEU A 83 -17.13 10.40 0.12
CA LEU A 83 -16.96 10.40 1.57
C LEU A 83 -16.50 11.79 2.02
N ASN A 84 -17.46 12.61 2.46
CA ASN A 84 -17.21 14.02 2.84
C ASN A 84 -17.06 14.24 4.36
N THR A 85 -17.14 13.19 5.16
CA THR A 85 -17.08 13.26 6.63
C THR A 85 -15.71 12.81 7.13
N ASN A 86 -15.24 13.42 8.20
CA ASN A 86 -13.93 13.17 8.79
C ASN A 86 -13.95 12.00 9.78
N ASN A 87 -12.73 11.57 10.19
CA ASN A 87 -12.51 10.61 11.27
C ASN A 87 -13.25 9.29 11.04
N LYS A 88 -12.99 8.64 9.93
CA LYS A 88 -13.53 7.32 9.61
C LYS A 88 -12.44 6.29 9.55
N THR A 89 -12.73 5.12 10.09
CA THR A 89 -11.95 3.91 9.88
C THR A 89 -12.85 2.85 9.24
N ILE A 90 -12.48 2.39 8.06
CA ILE A 90 -13.24 1.39 7.29
C ILE A 90 -12.36 0.16 7.12
N TYR A 91 -12.74 -0.91 7.77
CA TYR A 91 -12.08 -2.21 7.71
C TYR A 91 -12.83 -3.17 6.81
N GLY A 92 -12.09 -3.92 6.00
CA GLY A 92 -12.63 -5.11 5.34
C GLY A 92 -12.48 -6.35 6.22
N LEU A 93 -13.57 -7.03 6.51
CA LEU A 93 -13.51 -8.38 7.07
C LEU A 93 -12.98 -9.35 6.00
N PRO A 94 -12.39 -10.49 6.37
CA PRO A 94 -11.83 -11.42 5.40
C PRO A 94 -12.81 -11.74 4.25
N GLY A 95 -12.34 -11.56 3.00
CA GLY A 95 -13.12 -11.79 1.80
C GLY A 95 -14.12 -10.69 1.42
N SER A 96 -14.10 -9.53 2.10
CA SER A 96 -14.96 -8.40 1.75
C SER A 96 -14.47 -7.65 0.51
N ALA A 97 -15.41 -7.10 -0.27
CA ALA A 97 -15.11 -6.31 -1.44
C ALA A 97 -16.12 -5.18 -1.67
N LEU A 98 -15.64 -4.06 -2.20
CA LEU A 98 -16.46 -2.99 -2.79
C LEU A 98 -16.36 -3.11 -4.31
N VAL A 99 -17.48 -3.28 -4.99
CA VAL A 99 -17.52 -3.71 -6.40
C VAL A 99 -18.33 -2.75 -7.26
N ASN A 100 -17.81 -2.37 -8.42
CA ASN A 100 -18.55 -1.63 -9.44
C ASN A 100 -18.37 -2.30 -10.81
N THR A 101 -19.46 -2.78 -11.40
CA THR A 101 -19.45 -3.47 -12.69
C THR A 101 -19.73 -2.56 -13.89
N ASN A 102 -19.90 -1.25 -13.68
CA ASN A 102 -20.11 -0.29 -14.78
C ASN A 102 -18.76 0.06 -15.43
N ARG A 103 -18.69 -0.11 -16.76
CA ARG A 103 -17.45 0.15 -17.52
C ARG A 103 -17.63 1.26 -18.55
N THR A 104 -18.81 1.39 -19.17
CA THR A 104 -19.03 2.21 -20.37
C THR A 104 -19.81 3.50 -20.13
N ASP A 105 -20.42 3.67 -18.96
CA ASP A 105 -21.06 4.92 -18.55
C ASP A 105 -20.13 5.62 -17.52
N LYS A 106 -19.41 6.65 -17.98
CA LYS A 106 -18.42 7.35 -17.16
C LYS A 106 -18.98 7.89 -15.85
N SER A 107 -20.25 8.28 -15.83
CA SER A 107 -20.91 8.81 -14.64
C SER A 107 -21.20 7.75 -13.57
N LYS A 108 -21.08 6.47 -13.94
CA LYS A 108 -21.37 5.33 -13.06
C LYS A 108 -20.13 4.50 -12.72
N THR A 109 -18.96 4.91 -13.16
CA THR A 109 -17.70 4.24 -12.83
C THR A 109 -17.15 4.68 -11.46
N GLY A 110 -16.10 4.02 -10.99
CA GLY A 110 -15.45 4.31 -9.72
C GLY A 110 -16.20 3.79 -8.49
N ILE A 111 -15.56 3.84 -7.34
CA ILE A 111 -16.12 3.30 -6.09
C ILE A 111 -16.14 4.34 -4.98
N LEU A 112 -15.02 5.03 -4.71
CA LEU A 112 -14.90 5.91 -3.56
C LEU A 112 -14.10 7.18 -3.88
N THR A 113 -14.68 8.36 -3.61
CA THR A 113 -13.97 9.64 -3.60
C THR A 113 -13.85 10.13 -2.16
N ILE A 114 -12.63 10.23 -1.64
CA ILE A 114 -12.35 10.65 -0.26
C ILE A 114 -12.13 12.16 -0.26
N LYS A 115 -13.02 12.89 0.41
CA LYS A 115 -12.94 14.34 0.63
C LYS A 115 -12.87 14.72 2.10
N GLY A 116 -13.19 13.79 2.99
CA GLY A 116 -13.05 13.96 4.44
C GLY A 116 -11.63 13.69 4.90
N ASP A 117 -11.23 14.38 5.96
CA ASP A 117 -9.91 14.25 6.58
C ASP A 117 -9.86 13.12 7.61
N ASN A 118 -8.64 12.63 7.85
CA ASN A 118 -8.35 11.62 8.86
C ASN A 118 -9.10 10.30 8.63
N ILE A 119 -8.85 9.70 7.46
CA ILE A 119 -9.53 8.50 6.97
C ILE A 119 -8.55 7.32 6.94
N ILE A 120 -9.00 6.17 7.43
CA ILE A 120 -8.31 4.88 7.29
C ILE A 120 -9.18 3.95 6.46
N LEU A 121 -8.61 3.39 5.39
CA LEU A 121 -9.15 2.25 4.65
C LEU A 121 -8.18 1.09 4.84
N ARG A 122 -8.63 -0.04 5.39
CA ARG A 122 -7.73 -1.16 5.66
C ARG A 122 -8.36 -2.51 5.33
N ASN A 123 -7.58 -3.38 4.70
CA ASN A 123 -7.96 -4.76 4.36
C ASN A 123 -9.19 -4.88 3.44
N LEU A 124 -9.34 -3.95 2.50
CA LEU A 124 -10.46 -3.90 1.57
C LEU A 124 -10.03 -4.32 0.16
N THR A 125 -10.88 -5.09 -0.52
CA THR A 125 -10.74 -5.31 -1.96
C THR A 125 -11.65 -4.33 -2.71
N PHE A 126 -11.10 -3.62 -3.71
CA PHE A 126 -11.84 -2.76 -4.64
C PHE A 126 -11.79 -3.40 -6.02
N LYS A 127 -12.96 -3.67 -6.62
CA LYS A 127 -13.08 -4.33 -7.92
C LYS A 127 -13.94 -3.52 -8.87
N SER A 128 -13.37 -3.05 -9.97
CA SER A 128 -14.14 -2.46 -11.05
C SER A 128 -14.21 -3.33 -12.30
N ALA A 129 -14.71 -2.77 -13.41
CA ALA A 129 -15.05 -3.52 -14.59
C ALA A 129 -13.92 -3.64 -15.64
N GLY A 130 -12.72 -3.15 -15.31
CA GLY A 130 -11.57 -3.12 -16.21
C GLY A 130 -11.42 -1.80 -16.94
N ALA A 131 -10.19 -1.50 -17.33
CA ALA A 131 -9.79 -0.22 -17.92
C ALA A 131 -10.51 0.08 -19.24
N TYR A 132 -11.00 1.33 -19.36
CA TYR A 132 -11.61 1.88 -20.56
C TYR A 132 -11.48 3.40 -20.56
N ASP A 133 -10.80 3.95 -21.55
CA ASP A 133 -10.48 5.39 -21.63
C ASP A 133 -11.68 6.23 -22.06
N ILE A 134 -12.54 6.58 -21.11
CA ILE A 134 -13.76 7.37 -21.30
C ILE A 134 -13.84 8.57 -20.37
N ASP A 135 -12.74 9.00 -19.76
CA ASP A 135 -12.73 10.05 -18.74
C ASP A 135 -13.70 9.69 -17.58
N GLY A 136 -13.55 8.45 -17.08
CA GLY A 136 -14.37 7.87 -16.02
C GLY A 136 -13.88 8.25 -14.61
N ASN A 137 -14.23 7.45 -13.60
CA ASN A 137 -13.72 7.60 -12.24
C ASN A 137 -12.81 6.43 -11.89
N ASP A 138 -11.82 6.71 -11.03
CA ASP A 138 -10.94 5.71 -10.44
C ASP A 138 -11.68 4.84 -9.42
N ASN A 139 -11.07 3.72 -9.07
CA ASN A 139 -11.55 2.95 -7.92
C ASN A 139 -11.57 3.79 -6.65
N ILE A 140 -10.48 4.51 -6.40
CA ILE A 140 -10.35 5.44 -5.27
C ILE A 140 -9.73 6.74 -5.77
N THR A 141 -10.34 7.87 -5.41
CA THR A 141 -9.74 9.20 -5.57
C THR A 141 -9.64 9.88 -4.21
N VAL A 142 -8.44 10.25 -3.78
CA VAL A 142 -8.22 11.13 -2.62
C VAL A 142 -8.22 12.56 -3.14
N ASP A 143 -9.34 13.27 -2.94
CA ASP A 143 -9.65 14.57 -3.56
C ASP A 143 -9.67 15.68 -2.50
N GLY A 144 -8.57 16.39 -2.34
CA GLY A 144 -8.40 17.49 -1.41
C GLY A 144 -8.31 17.09 0.08
N ALA A 145 -8.42 15.81 0.39
CA ALA A 145 -8.40 15.30 1.77
C ALA A 145 -6.99 15.28 2.37
N THR A 146 -6.91 15.47 3.66
CA THR A 146 -5.65 15.43 4.43
C THR A 146 -5.66 14.31 5.47
N ASN A 147 -4.50 13.69 5.70
CA ASN A 147 -4.35 12.56 6.63
C ASN A 147 -5.20 11.35 6.20
N VAL A 148 -4.78 10.69 5.15
CA VAL A 148 -5.42 9.46 4.65
C VAL A 148 -4.43 8.30 4.72
N TRP A 149 -4.87 7.16 5.25
CA TRP A 149 -4.10 5.91 5.24
C TRP A 149 -4.89 4.81 4.55
N ILE A 150 -4.30 4.27 3.48
CA ILE A 150 -4.83 3.13 2.72
C ILE A 150 -3.85 1.99 2.88
N ASP A 151 -4.29 0.90 3.52
CA ASP A 151 -3.40 -0.14 3.99
C ASP A 151 -3.97 -1.53 3.75
N HIS A 152 -3.11 -2.47 3.36
CA HIS A 152 -3.51 -3.84 3.06
C HIS A 152 -4.77 -3.88 2.19
N CYS A 153 -4.82 -3.07 1.14
CA CYS A 153 -5.92 -3.09 0.18
C CYS A 153 -5.51 -3.79 -1.12
N ASP A 154 -6.47 -4.42 -1.78
CA ASP A 154 -6.31 -4.99 -3.11
C ASP A 154 -7.19 -4.20 -4.09
N ILE A 155 -6.57 -3.40 -4.96
CA ILE A 155 -7.27 -2.46 -5.84
C ILE A 155 -7.13 -2.93 -7.28
N GLN A 156 -8.26 -3.33 -7.87
CA GLN A 156 -8.31 -4.07 -9.13
C GLN A 156 -9.15 -3.36 -10.18
N ASP A 157 -8.69 -3.43 -11.42
CA ASP A 157 -9.51 -3.22 -12.63
C ASP A 157 -10.25 -1.87 -12.69
N GLY A 158 -9.61 -0.79 -12.21
CA GLY A 158 -10.16 0.55 -12.30
C GLY A 158 -10.48 0.95 -13.76
N VAL A 159 -11.59 1.67 -13.98
CA VAL A 159 -11.98 2.07 -15.34
C VAL A 159 -11.09 3.19 -15.85
N ASP A 160 -10.88 4.25 -15.08
CA ASP A 160 -9.93 5.33 -15.38
C ASP A 160 -8.56 5.09 -14.74
N GLY A 161 -8.57 4.67 -13.48
CA GLY A 161 -7.39 4.35 -12.70
C GLY A 161 -7.71 3.57 -11.44
N ASN A 162 -6.67 3.15 -10.73
CA ASN A 162 -6.88 2.41 -9.48
C ASN A 162 -6.95 3.34 -8.27
N LEU A 163 -5.99 4.25 -8.09
CA LEU A 163 -5.98 5.16 -6.94
C LEU A 163 -5.24 6.45 -7.29
N ASP A 164 -5.95 7.57 -7.23
CA ASP A 164 -5.40 8.90 -7.50
C ASP A 164 -5.40 9.78 -6.25
N VAL A 165 -4.40 10.68 -6.14
CA VAL A 165 -4.27 11.67 -5.06
C VAL A 165 -4.14 13.05 -5.70
N VAL A 166 -5.15 13.88 -5.56
CA VAL A 166 -5.32 15.09 -6.39
C VAL A 166 -5.90 16.28 -5.61
N ASN A 167 -5.89 17.45 -6.27
CA ASN A 167 -6.58 18.67 -5.83
C ASN A 167 -6.19 19.13 -4.42
N GLY A 168 -4.88 19.16 -4.14
CA GLY A 168 -4.35 19.60 -2.85
C GLY A 168 -4.49 18.58 -1.72
N ALA A 169 -4.83 17.33 -2.02
CA ALA A 169 -4.76 16.26 -1.04
C ALA A 169 -3.35 16.14 -0.44
N ASP A 170 -3.24 15.76 0.84
CA ASP A 170 -1.97 15.86 1.53
C ASP A 170 -1.80 14.87 2.67
N LYS A 171 -0.55 14.54 3.02
CA LYS A 171 -0.22 13.64 4.13
C LYS A 171 -0.89 12.27 3.97
N VAL A 172 -0.71 11.66 2.82
CA VAL A 172 -1.27 10.36 2.46
C VAL A 172 -0.21 9.27 2.66
N CYS A 173 -0.58 8.18 3.30
CA CYS A 173 0.19 6.94 3.36
C CYS A 173 -0.58 5.84 2.63
N ILE A 174 0.09 5.18 1.70
CA ILE A 174 -0.41 3.98 1.03
C ILE A 174 0.59 2.88 1.35
N SER A 175 0.16 1.85 2.07
CA SER A 175 1.06 0.78 2.51
C SER A 175 0.45 -0.59 2.28
N TRP A 176 1.30 -1.57 2.05
CA TRP A 176 0.89 -2.96 1.85
C TRP A 176 -0.29 -3.13 0.89
N THR A 177 -0.42 -2.23 -0.09
CA THR A 177 -1.53 -2.21 -1.04
C THR A 177 -1.06 -2.80 -2.37
N ARG A 178 -1.86 -3.73 -2.90
CA ARG A 178 -1.65 -4.37 -4.20
C ARG A 178 -2.50 -3.68 -5.25
N PHE A 179 -1.88 -3.30 -6.36
CA PHE A 179 -2.53 -2.77 -7.56
C PHE A 179 -2.42 -3.79 -8.67
N ARG A 180 -3.52 -4.07 -9.38
CA ARG A 180 -3.49 -5.00 -10.50
C ARG A 180 -4.65 -4.81 -11.47
N TYR A 181 -4.50 -5.37 -12.66
CA TYR A 181 -5.54 -5.43 -13.68
C TYR A 181 -5.66 -6.88 -14.17
N LEU A 182 -6.77 -7.51 -13.85
CA LEU A 182 -7.09 -8.90 -14.17
C LEU A 182 -7.98 -9.02 -15.40
N ILE A 183 -8.61 -7.90 -15.81
CA ILE A 183 -9.50 -7.79 -16.95
C ILE A 183 -8.78 -7.06 -18.08
N GLU A 184 -8.81 -7.60 -19.28
CA GLU A 184 -8.22 -6.96 -20.45
C GLU A 184 -8.81 -5.56 -20.69
N PRO A 185 -7.99 -4.58 -21.08
CA PRO A 185 -8.47 -3.22 -21.35
C PRO A 185 -9.43 -3.21 -22.53
N LEU A 186 -10.40 -2.31 -22.50
CA LEU A 186 -11.29 -2.08 -23.61
C LEU A 186 -10.75 -0.93 -24.48
N ALA A 187 -10.51 -1.22 -25.75
CA ALA A 187 -10.04 -0.26 -26.71
C ALA A 187 -11.17 0.69 -27.22
N ASN A 188 -10.77 1.73 -27.97
CA ASN A 188 -11.66 2.68 -28.63
C ASN A 188 -12.51 3.52 -27.66
N GLY A 189 -12.01 3.84 -26.47
CA GLY A 189 -12.59 4.82 -25.58
C GLY A 189 -12.45 6.25 -26.14
N SER A 190 -13.27 7.18 -25.67
CA SER A 190 -13.27 8.58 -26.13
C SER A 190 -11.99 9.35 -25.78
N GLY A 191 -11.22 8.89 -24.79
CA GLY A 191 -9.92 9.46 -24.41
C GLY A 191 -8.78 9.08 -25.34
N GLY A 192 -8.93 7.99 -26.12
CA GLY A 192 -8.05 7.61 -27.23
C GLY A 192 -6.95 6.62 -26.89
N SER A 193 -6.84 6.12 -25.65
CA SER A 193 -5.92 5.06 -25.28
C SER A 193 -6.59 3.69 -25.45
N ASP A 194 -5.93 2.77 -26.13
CA ASP A 194 -6.38 1.37 -26.25
C ASP A 194 -5.99 0.52 -25.02
N ASP A 195 -5.03 0.97 -24.23
CA ASP A 195 -4.65 0.35 -22.96
C ASP A 195 -4.58 1.41 -21.85
N HIS A 196 -5.68 1.58 -21.13
CA HIS A 196 -5.83 2.58 -20.07
C HIS A 196 -5.67 1.99 -18.65
N ARG A 197 -4.86 0.92 -18.51
CA ARG A 197 -4.57 0.30 -17.19
C ARG A 197 -3.62 1.15 -16.38
N ASN A 198 -4.10 2.31 -15.92
CA ASN A 198 -3.38 3.28 -15.10
C ASN A 198 -3.50 2.94 -13.62
N CYS A 199 -2.40 3.05 -12.86
CA CYS A 199 -2.42 2.70 -11.44
C CYS A 199 -2.66 3.91 -10.53
N ASN A 200 -1.71 4.88 -10.49
CA ASN A 200 -1.77 5.96 -9.53
C ASN A 200 -1.32 7.29 -10.15
N LEU A 201 -2.18 8.31 -10.09
CA LEU A 201 -1.82 9.66 -10.45
C LEU A 201 -1.72 10.54 -9.19
N ILE A 202 -0.58 11.18 -9.01
CA ILE A 202 -0.38 12.17 -7.98
C ILE A 202 -0.31 13.53 -8.68
N GLY A 203 -1.34 14.37 -8.48
CA GLY A 203 -1.50 15.65 -9.16
C GLY A 203 -2.15 15.55 -10.54
N ASN A 204 -3.32 16.16 -10.66
CA ASN A 204 -4.21 16.10 -11.81
C ASN A 204 -3.61 16.69 -13.10
N SER A 205 -2.98 17.87 -12.98
CA SER A 205 -2.58 18.67 -14.14
C SER A 205 -1.37 19.52 -13.79
N ASP A 206 -0.49 19.75 -14.77
CA ASP A 206 0.63 20.71 -14.65
C ASP A 206 0.15 22.15 -14.37
N LYS A 207 -1.14 22.42 -14.56
CA LYS A 207 -1.78 23.74 -14.36
C LYS A 207 -2.36 23.94 -12.96
N ASN A 208 -2.40 22.92 -12.12
CA ASN A 208 -3.03 22.96 -10.79
C ASN A 208 -2.11 23.52 -9.70
N ALA A 209 -1.22 24.44 -10.02
CA ALA A 209 -0.27 24.99 -9.06
C ALA A 209 -0.93 25.67 -7.84
N ASN A 210 -2.13 26.22 -8.01
CA ASN A 210 -2.85 26.87 -6.91
C ASN A 210 -3.28 25.88 -5.82
N GLU A 211 -3.72 24.69 -6.22
CA GLU A 211 -4.21 23.63 -5.33
C GLU A 211 -3.07 22.75 -4.82
N ASP A 212 -2.09 22.43 -5.70
CA ASP A 212 -1.17 21.34 -5.49
C ASP A 212 0.22 21.76 -4.97
N THR A 213 0.59 23.05 -5.08
CA THR A 213 1.88 23.54 -4.55
C THR A 213 1.95 23.33 -3.04
N ASP A 214 3.07 22.75 -2.54
CA ASP A 214 3.32 22.39 -1.15
C ASP A 214 2.33 21.37 -0.56
N LYS A 215 1.62 20.67 -1.42
CA LYS A 215 0.69 19.59 -1.11
C LYS A 215 1.15 18.28 -1.76
N LEU A 216 0.26 17.32 -1.84
CA LEU A 216 0.50 16.02 -2.49
C LEU A 216 1.71 15.28 -1.89
N ARG A 217 1.86 15.37 -0.55
CA ARG A 217 2.88 14.62 0.19
C ARG A 217 2.38 13.21 0.41
N VAL A 218 3.00 12.26 -0.30
CA VAL A 218 2.54 10.85 -0.34
C VAL A 218 3.68 9.90 0.00
N THR A 219 3.41 8.89 0.80
CA THR A 219 4.30 7.76 1.04
C THR A 219 3.67 6.48 0.51
N PHE A 220 4.39 5.80 -0.38
CA PHE A 220 4.12 4.41 -0.75
C PHE A 220 5.12 3.53 -0.02
N LYS A 221 4.64 2.58 0.78
CA LYS A 221 5.49 1.65 1.54
C LYS A 221 4.99 0.23 1.41
N ASN A 222 5.88 -0.70 1.00
CA ASN A 222 5.52 -2.10 0.82
C ASN A 222 4.33 -2.33 -0.14
N CYS A 223 4.17 -1.47 -1.15
CA CYS A 223 3.12 -1.62 -2.15
C CYS A 223 3.57 -2.54 -3.29
N TRP A 224 2.61 -3.14 -3.98
CA TRP A 224 2.87 -4.06 -5.08
C TRP A 224 2.11 -3.65 -6.35
N TRP A 225 2.85 -3.22 -7.38
CA TRP A 225 2.32 -3.07 -8.73
C TRP A 225 2.50 -4.38 -9.48
N ASP A 226 1.43 -5.17 -9.45
CA ASP A 226 1.37 -6.54 -9.92
C ASP A 226 0.86 -6.63 -11.37
N GLU A 227 0.51 -7.84 -11.79
CA GLU A 227 0.13 -8.15 -13.17
C GLU A 227 -0.95 -7.21 -13.70
N GLY A 228 -0.81 -6.85 -14.98
CA GLY A 228 -1.71 -5.95 -15.69
C GLY A 228 -1.47 -4.47 -15.45
N CYS A 229 -0.70 -4.05 -14.45
CA CYS A 229 -0.34 -2.64 -14.26
C CYS A 229 0.47 -2.14 -15.45
N HIS A 230 -0.08 -1.15 -16.21
CA HIS A 230 0.53 -0.70 -17.44
C HIS A 230 1.29 0.61 -17.30
N GLU A 231 0.71 1.61 -16.65
CA GLU A 231 1.33 2.92 -16.45
C GLU A 231 1.05 3.50 -15.05
N ARG A 232 1.76 4.60 -14.71
CA ARG A 232 1.54 5.39 -13.48
C ARG A 232 1.72 4.58 -12.19
N CYS A 233 2.91 4.04 -11.97
CA CYS A 233 3.21 3.24 -10.79
C CYS A 233 4.22 3.93 -9.81
N PRO A 234 3.98 5.14 -9.24
CA PRO A 234 3.01 6.17 -9.62
C PRO A 234 3.53 7.14 -10.70
N ARG A 235 2.65 7.99 -11.29
CA ARG A 235 3.02 9.20 -12.01
C ARG A 235 2.78 10.43 -11.14
N VAL A 236 3.80 11.30 -10.97
CA VAL A 236 3.79 12.39 -9.98
C VAL A 236 3.91 13.76 -10.64
N ARG A 237 3.11 14.71 -10.18
CA ARG A 237 3.26 16.16 -10.35
C ARG A 237 3.20 16.83 -8.99
N PHE A 238 3.93 17.93 -8.79
CA PHE A 238 4.01 18.76 -7.58
C PHE A 238 4.48 18.04 -6.31
N GLY A 239 4.03 16.82 -6.04
CA GLY A 239 4.16 16.15 -4.75
C GLY A 239 5.61 15.84 -4.30
N LYS A 240 5.81 15.82 -2.98
CA LYS A 240 6.94 15.14 -2.33
C LYS A 240 6.53 13.69 -2.09
N VAL A 241 6.99 12.78 -2.95
CA VAL A 241 6.55 11.38 -2.96
C VAL A 241 7.69 10.44 -2.61
N HIS A 242 7.50 9.67 -1.54
CA HIS A 242 8.43 8.62 -1.12
C HIS A 242 7.91 7.25 -1.55
N VAL A 243 8.69 6.51 -2.32
CA VAL A 243 8.38 5.14 -2.75
C VAL A 243 9.44 4.22 -2.16
N ALA A 244 9.07 3.42 -1.15
CA ALA A 244 10.03 2.65 -0.38
C ALA A 244 9.60 1.18 -0.20
N ASN A 245 10.54 0.26 -0.44
CA ASN A 245 10.34 -1.19 -0.36
C ASN A 245 9.12 -1.71 -1.14
N CYS A 246 8.86 -1.14 -2.30
CA CYS A 246 7.76 -1.54 -3.16
C CYS A 246 8.20 -2.53 -4.25
N LEU A 247 7.27 -3.37 -4.70
CA LEU A 247 7.48 -4.40 -5.71
C LEU A 247 6.85 -3.99 -7.05
N PHE A 248 7.63 -4.08 -8.13
CA PHE A 248 7.21 -3.82 -9.50
C PHE A 248 7.40 -5.09 -10.33
N SER A 249 6.32 -5.86 -10.50
CA SER A 249 6.37 -7.19 -11.15
C SER A 249 5.59 -7.29 -12.45
N SER A 250 4.80 -6.26 -12.84
CA SER A 250 3.96 -6.33 -14.04
C SER A 250 4.77 -6.60 -15.30
N SER A 251 4.34 -7.61 -16.06
CA SER A 251 4.95 -8.01 -17.34
C SER A 251 4.56 -7.11 -18.51
N VAL A 252 3.54 -6.25 -18.33
CA VAL A 252 3.00 -5.38 -19.38
C VAL A 252 3.31 -3.90 -19.14
N VAL A 253 3.98 -3.54 -18.06
CA VAL A 253 4.25 -2.14 -17.72
C VAL A 253 5.00 -1.40 -18.82
N SER A 254 4.53 -0.21 -19.19
CA SER A 254 5.17 0.71 -20.12
C SER A 254 6.27 1.52 -19.42
N TYR A 255 6.00 1.94 -18.19
CA TYR A 255 6.97 2.52 -17.25
C TYR A 255 6.43 2.37 -15.81
N CYS A 256 7.34 2.34 -14.84
CA CYS A 256 6.98 2.27 -13.44
C CYS A 256 6.77 3.69 -12.86
N ILE A 257 7.80 4.37 -12.41
CA ILE A 257 7.70 5.69 -11.78
C ILE A 257 7.85 6.80 -12.83
N GLY A 258 6.79 7.61 -12.98
CA GLY A 258 6.79 8.78 -13.86
C GLY A 258 6.99 10.07 -13.07
N TYR A 259 8.07 10.83 -13.37
CA TYR A 259 8.32 12.12 -12.75
C TYR A 259 7.93 13.25 -13.72
N GLY A 260 7.02 14.10 -13.26
CA GLY A 260 6.45 15.20 -14.02
C GLY A 260 6.75 16.57 -13.40
N TYR A 261 6.00 17.58 -13.84
CA TYR A 261 6.21 18.96 -13.44
C TYR A 261 6.17 19.14 -11.92
N LYS A 262 7.22 19.77 -11.38
CA LYS A 262 7.44 20.05 -9.95
C LYS A 262 7.34 18.82 -9.03
N SER A 263 7.48 17.62 -9.58
CA SER A 263 7.60 16.44 -8.72
C SER A 263 8.91 16.49 -7.92
N ASN A 264 8.88 15.97 -6.70
CA ASN A 264 10.07 15.75 -5.88
C ASN A 264 9.99 14.33 -5.30
N ILE A 265 10.59 13.37 -5.99
CA ILE A 265 10.45 11.94 -5.73
C ILE A 265 11.71 11.40 -5.06
N TYR A 266 11.52 10.58 -4.03
CA TYR A 266 12.58 9.75 -3.45
C TYR A 266 12.14 8.29 -3.51
N ALA A 267 12.86 7.46 -4.28
CA ALA A 267 12.54 6.04 -4.47
C ALA A 267 13.70 5.18 -3.97
N GLU A 268 13.49 4.42 -2.87
CA GLU A 268 14.56 3.65 -2.26
C GLU A 268 14.16 2.22 -1.85
N GLY A 269 15.11 1.30 -1.98
CA GLY A 269 14.95 -0.07 -1.50
C GLY A 269 13.85 -0.86 -2.20
N ASN A 270 13.45 -0.49 -3.41
CA ASN A 270 12.41 -1.15 -4.18
C ASN A 270 12.96 -2.31 -5.01
N ALA A 271 12.09 -3.24 -5.45
CA ALA A 271 12.45 -4.33 -6.34
C ALA A 271 11.66 -4.27 -7.65
N PHE A 272 12.40 -4.26 -8.78
CA PHE A 272 11.88 -4.34 -10.13
C PHE A 272 12.19 -5.74 -10.66
N THR A 273 11.16 -6.61 -10.78
CA THR A 273 11.41 -8.03 -11.03
C THR A 273 11.08 -8.47 -12.45
N SER A 274 10.05 -7.90 -13.11
CA SER A 274 9.74 -8.22 -14.49
C SER A 274 10.76 -7.59 -15.47
N ALA A 275 10.90 -8.19 -16.65
CA ALA A 275 11.79 -7.66 -17.70
C ALA A 275 11.38 -6.25 -18.16
N LYS A 276 10.09 -5.93 -18.17
CA LYS A 276 9.56 -4.61 -18.51
C LYS A 276 9.86 -3.58 -17.42
N ALA A 277 9.60 -3.91 -16.16
CA ALA A 277 9.87 -3.03 -15.03
C ALA A 277 11.35 -2.69 -14.92
N LYS A 278 12.24 -3.67 -15.09
CA LYS A 278 13.71 -3.45 -15.14
C LYS A 278 14.15 -2.51 -16.24
N LYS A 279 13.52 -2.62 -17.42
CA LYS A 279 13.88 -1.81 -18.60
C LYS A 279 13.39 -0.36 -18.50
N THR A 280 12.24 -0.12 -17.86
CA THR A 280 11.60 1.20 -17.80
C THR A 280 11.20 1.57 -16.37
N PRO A 281 12.14 1.56 -15.40
CA PRO A 281 11.84 1.88 -14.01
C PRO A 281 11.41 3.35 -13.83
N TRP A 282 11.99 4.26 -14.65
CA TRP A 282 11.78 5.71 -14.55
C TRP A 282 11.38 6.30 -15.90
N LYS A 283 10.47 7.30 -15.89
CA LYS A 283 10.11 8.05 -17.12
C LYS A 283 9.90 9.53 -16.82
N ASN A 284 10.59 10.38 -17.60
CA ASN A 284 10.43 11.83 -17.53
C ASN A 284 9.17 12.27 -18.28
N TYR A 285 8.29 12.98 -17.60
CA TYR A 285 7.10 13.63 -18.14
C TYR A 285 7.14 15.16 -18.09
N ALA A 286 8.18 15.75 -17.52
CA ALA A 286 8.42 17.20 -17.49
C ALA A 286 9.27 17.62 -18.72
N THR A 287 8.75 17.39 -19.93
CA THR A 287 9.56 17.43 -21.15
C THR A 287 9.22 18.59 -22.11
N SER A 288 8.20 19.41 -21.83
CA SER A 288 7.76 20.41 -22.82
C SER A 288 7.20 21.70 -22.22
N GLY A 289 7.37 22.79 -22.94
CA GLY A 289 6.80 24.09 -22.60
C GLY A 289 7.38 24.68 -21.32
N SER A 290 6.53 25.25 -20.49
CA SER A 290 6.88 25.86 -19.19
C SER A 290 6.86 24.88 -18.01
N TYR A 291 6.61 23.60 -18.26
CA TYR A 291 6.39 22.57 -17.23
C TYR A 291 7.55 21.57 -17.20
N THR A 292 8.77 22.08 -17.00
CA THR A 292 10.00 21.28 -17.11
C THR A 292 10.74 21.06 -15.79
N ASP A 293 10.32 21.72 -14.72
CA ASP A 293 10.94 21.56 -13.40
C ASP A 293 10.55 20.22 -12.78
N TYR A 294 11.52 19.51 -12.22
CA TYR A 294 11.32 18.25 -11.49
C TYR A 294 12.52 17.92 -10.62
N ASN A 295 12.32 17.04 -9.63
CA ASN A 295 13.37 16.38 -8.87
C ASN A 295 13.06 14.91 -8.71
N ILE A 296 14.07 14.06 -8.88
CA ILE A 296 14.01 12.64 -8.54
C ILE A 296 15.36 12.16 -8.00
N THR A 297 15.32 11.41 -6.92
CA THR A 297 16.46 10.66 -6.37
C THR A 297 16.04 9.21 -6.21
N THR A 298 16.87 8.29 -6.69
CA THR A 298 16.66 6.85 -6.51
C THR A 298 17.86 6.25 -5.79
N LYS A 299 17.66 5.21 -4.98
CA LYS A 299 18.72 4.68 -4.14
C LYS A 299 18.44 3.23 -3.73
N ASP A 300 19.46 2.39 -3.77
CA ASP A 300 19.46 1.01 -3.26
C ASP A 300 18.30 0.15 -3.83
N ASN A 301 17.90 0.38 -5.10
CA ASN A 301 16.84 -0.36 -5.78
C ASN A 301 17.39 -1.60 -6.48
N LEU A 302 16.67 -2.74 -6.37
CA LEU A 302 17.04 -3.98 -7.02
C LEU A 302 16.43 -4.08 -8.43
N GLY A 303 17.22 -4.52 -9.40
CA GLY A 303 16.75 -4.83 -10.75
C GLY A 303 16.74 -3.61 -11.70
N VAL A 304 17.33 -2.49 -11.31
CA VAL A 304 17.59 -1.34 -12.18
C VAL A 304 19.04 -1.36 -12.67
N ASP A 305 19.28 -0.91 -13.89
CA ASP A 305 20.62 -0.84 -14.45
C ASP A 305 21.43 0.31 -13.85
N GLU A 306 20.75 1.42 -13.52
CA GLU A 306 21.37 2.65 -12.99
C GLU A 306 20.41 3.39 -12.05
N GLU A 307 20.93 3.80 -10.90
CA GLU A 307 20.23 4.74 -10.01
C GLU A 307 20.37 6.15 -10.56
N ILE A 308 19.33 6.97 -10.41
CA ILE A 308 19.33 8.33 -10.90
C ILE A 308 19.19 9.36 -9.77
N GLN A 309 19.92 10.46 -9.90
CA GLN A 309 19.69 11.70 -9.18
C GLN A 309 19.63 12.82 -10.20
N ALA A 310 18.44 13.25 -10.54
CA ALA A 310 18.21 14.19 -11.64
C ALA A 310 17.22 15.28 -11.23
N LYS A 311 17.49 16.51 -11.67
CA LYS A 311 16.59 17.65 -11.51
C LYS A 311 16.64 18.60 -12.69
N SER A 312 15.56 19.33 -12.86
CA SER A 312 15.47 20.57 -13.64
C SER A 312 14.79 21.61 -12.76
N GLY A 313 15.22 22.85 -12.86
CA GLY A 313 14.75 23.93 -11.99
C GLY A 313 15.65 24.21 -10.78
N SER A 314 15.20 25.11 -9.91
CA SER A 314 16.00 25.66 -8.81
C SER A 314 15.83 24.94 -7.47
N GLU A 315 14.80 24.08 -7.33
CA GLU A 315 14.54 23.38 -6.07
C GLU A 315 15.63 22.38 -5.73
N ASP A 316 15.94 22.23 -4.45
CA ASP A 316 16.90 21.25 -3.96
C ASP A 316 16.30 19.84 -3.92
N TYR A 317 17.18 18.84 -4.00
CA TYR A 317 16.78 17.46 -3.79
C TYR A 317 16.19 17.26 -2.39
N TRP A 318 15.01 16.68 -2.34
CA TRP A 318 14.40 16.31 -1.09
C TRP A 318 14.88 14.94 -0.62
N ILE A 319 15.11 14.83 0.69
CA ILE A 319 15.48 13.58 1.36
C ILE A 319 14.46 13.33 2.48
N PRO A 320 13.75 12.19 2.51
CA PRO A 320 12.68 11.93 3.49
C PRO A 320 13.09 12.09 4.95
N SER A 321 14.34 11.76 5.29
CA SER A 321 14.86 11.88 6.66
C SER A 321 14.91 13.31 7.20
N THR A 322 14.69 14.33 6.36
CA THR A 322 14.55 15.71 6.82
C THR A 322 13.18 16.00 7.44
N ASP A 323 12.17 15.22 7.08
CA ASP A 323 10.79 15.42 7.53
C ASP A 323 10.30 14.33 8.50
N TYR A 324 10.75 13.07 8.33
CA TYR A 324 10.36 11.95 9.18
C TYR A 324 11.39 10.81 9.18
N SER A 325 11.25 9.90 10.13
CA SER A 325 12.03 8.65 10.18
C SER A 325 11.16 7.46 9.78
N MET A 326 11.66 6.63 8.87
CA MET A 326 11.01 5.41 8.43
C MET A 326 12.07 4.35 8.12
N SER A 327 11.85 3.12 8.55
CA SER A 327 12.77 2.02 8.26
C SER A 327 12.61 1.54 6.81
N VAL A 328 13.73 1.38 6.12
CA VAL A 328 13.82 0.77 4.80
C VAL A 328 14.74 -0.44 4.90
N TYR A 329 14.27 -1.60 4.47
CA TYR A 329 15.03 -2.85 4.49
C TYR A 329 15.62 -3.13 3.11
N ASP A 330 16.54 -4.10 3.05
CA ASP A 330 17.24 -4.48 1.83
C ASP A 330 16.27 -4.89 0.70
N ALA A 331 16.46 -4.30 -0.48
CA ALA A 331 15.59 -4.52 -1.64
C ALA A 331 15.50 -6.00 -2.08
N SER A 332 16.50 -6.83 -1.76
CA SER A 332 16.48 -8.27 -2.04
C SER A 332 15.41 -9.05 -1.28
N LEU A 333 14.86 -8.48 -0.21
CA LEU A 333 13.79 -9.07 0.58
C LEU A 333 12.39 -8.70 0.07
N VAL A 334 12.29 -7.65 -0.75
CA VAL A 334 10.99 -7.07 -1.16
C VAL A 334 10.09 -8.10 -1.85
N GLU A 335 10.62 -8.89 -2.78
CA GLU A 335 9.82 -9.89 -3.49
C GLU A 335 9.24 -10.94 -2.54
N SER A 336 10.00 -11.40 -1.57
CA SER A 336 9.54 -12.41 -0.59
C SER A 336 8.62 -11.84 0.49
N VAL A 337 8.76 -10.56 0.82
CA VAL A 337 8.00 -9.87 1.86
C VAL A 337 6.70 -9.30 1.28
N VAL A 338 6.81 -8.48 0.24
CA VAL A 338 5.68 -7.74 -0.34
C VAL A 338 4.87 -8.62 -1.30
N GLY A 339 5.56 -9.45 -2.12
CA GLY A 339 4.94 -10.35 -3.10
C GLY A 339 4.40 -11.66 -2.51
N ASN A 340 4.31 -11.78 -1.19
CA ASN A 340 3.74 -12.96 -0.55
C ASN A 340 2.20 -12.93 -0.66
N GLU A 341 1.62 -13.93 -1.33
CA GLU A 341 0.17 -13.99 -1.59
C GLU A 341 -0.69 -14.14 -0.32
N GLU A 342 -0.12 -14.65 0.76
CA GLU A 342 -0.88 -14.91 2.01
C GLU A 342 -0.77 -13.77 3.02
N ASN A 343 0.38 -13.10 3.07
CA ASN A 343 0.71 -12.13 4.12
C ASN A 343 1.40 -10.87 3.60
N GLY A 344 1.58 -10.74 2.30
CA GLY A 344 2.17 -9.57 1.67
C GLY A 344 1.16 -8.49 1.37
N ALA A 345 1.45 -7.68 0.34
CA ALA A 345 0.57 -6.60 -0.08
C ALA A 345 -0.76 -7.14 -0.64
N GLY A 346 -1.86 -6.50 -0.22
CA GLY A 346 -3.22 -6.87 -0.56
C GLY A 346 -4.12 -6.98 0.66
N ALA A 347 -5.37 -7.39 0.47
CA ALA A 347 -6.34 -7.59 1.55
C ALA A 347 -6.09 -8.95 2.25
N THR A 348 -4.93 -9.05 2.92
CA THR A 348 -4.40 -10.29 3.49
C THR A 348 -4.55 -10.41 5.01
N LEU A 349 -5.06 -9.36 5.69
CA LEU A 349 -5.20 -9.37 7.13
C LEU A 349 -6.42 -10.18 7.60
N THR A 350 -6.29 -10.83 8.74
CA THR A 350 -7.42 -11.40 9.47
C THR A 350 -7.92 -10.37 10.47
N ILE A 351 -9.00 -9.67 10.12
CA ILE A 351 -9.67 -8.70 10.98
C ILE A 351 -10.96 -9.31 11.49
N ASN A 352 -11.17 -9.29 12.82
CA ASN A 352 -12.38 -9.81 13.44
C ASN A 352 -13.39 -8.70 13.72
N GLU A 353 -14.67 -9.01 13.54
CA GLU A 353 -15.79 -8.09 13.78
C GLU A 353 -15.83 -7.67 15.26
N GLY A 354 -15.86 -6.37 15.52
CA GLY A 354 -15.97 -5.83 16.88
C GLY A 354 -14.65 -5.71 17.65
N GLU A 355 -13.55 -6.19 17.09
CA GLU A 355 -12.22 -5.90 17.65
C GLU A 355 -11.81 -4.48 17.25
N ALA A 356 -11.58 -3.63 18.26
CA ALA A 356 -10.87 -2.37 18.01
C ALA A 356 -9.45 -2.75 17.56
N TYR A 357 -9.17 -2.61 16.28
CA TYR A 357 -7.80 -2.77 15.79
C TYR A 357 -6.99 -1.59 16.32
N THR A 358 -6.45 -1.77 17.51
CA THR A 358 -5.45 -0.84 18.04
C THR A 358 -4.26 -0.93 17.10
N THR A 359 -3.94 0.20 16.45
CA THR A 359 -2.68 0.40 15.74
C THR A 359 -1.54 0.27 16.75
N GLY A 360 -1.08 -0.93 16.97
CA GLY A 360 0.00 -1.27 17.88
C GLY A 360 0.29 -2.75 17.72
N ILE A 361 1.55 -3.10 17.69
CA ILE A 361 2.01 -4.46 17.83
C ILE A 361 1.17 -5.06 18.95
N GLU A 362 0.19 -5.93 18.62
CA GLU A 362 -0.21 -6.91 19.60
C GLU A 362 1.10 -7.63 19.96
N THR A 363 1.62 -7.32 21.13
CA THR A 363 2.44 -8.31 21.81
C THR A 363 1.61 -9.58 21.66
N ILE A 364 2.09 -10.50 20.82
CA ILE A 364 1.62 -11.88 20.87
C ILE A 364 1.69 -12.19 22.35
N ALA A 365 0.55 -12.13 23.03
CA ALA A 365 0.36 -12.84 24.26
C ALA A 365 0.48 -14.29 23.82
N VAL A 366 1.71 -14.77 23.71
CA VAL A 366 1.97 -16.16 23.86
C VAL A 366 1.30 -16.45 25.19
N GLU A 367 0.11 -17.06 25.15
CA GLU A 367 -0.40 -17.79 26.30
C GLU A 367 0.70 -18.80 26.62
N THR A 368 1.70 -18.31 27.32
CA THR A 368 2.53 -19.15 28.13
C THR A 368 1.62 -19.64 29.23
N SER A 369 0.97 -20.78 29.00
CA SER A 369 0.80 -21.74 30.07
C SER A 369 2.22 -22.13 30.53
N LEU A 370 2.94 -21.15 31.06
CA LEU A 370 4.16 -21.37 31.81
C LEU A 370 3.72 -21.93 33.16
N THR A 371 3.58 -23.24 33.20
CA THR A 371 3.94 -23.96 34.43
C THR A 371 5.30 -23.41 34.85
N ASN A 372 5.36 -22.91 36.07
CA ASN A 372 6.55 -22.42 36.76
C ASN A 372 7.73 -23.39 36.61
N GLU A 373 8.58 -23.23 35.62
CA GLU A 373 9.93 -23.74 35.54
C GLU A 373 10.58 -23.51 34.17
N ASP A 374 10.95 -22.29 33.81
CA ASP A 374 12.05 -22.16 32.86
C ASP A 374 12.78 -20.81 32.98
N HIS A 375 13.81 -20.80 33.77
CA HIS A 375 14.83 -19.75 33.78
C HIS A 375 15.86 -19.97 32.64
N ALA A 376 15.41 -20.45 31.48
CA ALA A 376 16.28 -20.73 30.36
C ALA A 376 16.95 -19.44 29.83
N ILE A 377 18.26 -19.52 29.60
CA ILE A 377 19.07 -18.43 29.06
C ILE A 377 19.49 -18.84 27.66
N TYR A 378 19.37 -17.94 26.71
CA TYR A 378 19.72 -18.16 25.31
C TYR A 378 20.80 -17.18 24.85
N ASN A 379 21.72 -17.61 23.98
CA ASN A 379 22.66 -16.72 23.31
C ASN A 379 21.98 -15.98 22.12
N GLN A 380 22.71 -15.10 21.41
CA GLN A 380 22.19 -14.37 20.25
C GLN A 380 21.77 -15.28 19.08
N ALA A 381 22.28 -16.49 19.00
CA ALA A 381 21.90 -17.47 17.98
C ALA A 381 20.67 -18.30 18.38
N GLY A 382 19.99 -17.96 19.48
CA GLY A 382 18.81 -18.68 19.97
C GLY A 382 19.11 -20.03 20.62
N GLN A 383 20.39 -20.37 20.87
CA GLN A 383 20.80 -21.61 21.52
C GLN A 383 20.70 -21.46 23.03
N ARG A 384 20.13 -22.45 23.72
CA ARG A 384 20.07 -22.50 25.19
C ARG A 384 21.49 -22.60 25.75
N VAL A 385 21.83 -21.73 26.68
CA VAL A 385 23.13 -21.68 27.33
C VAL A 385 22.99 -21.75 28.86
N ASN A 386 24.03 -22.11 29.53
CA ASN A 386 24.06 -22.23 31.00
C ASN A 386 24.72 -20.99 31.66
N SER A 387 24.81 -21.01 32.99
CA SER A 387 25.39 -19.93 33.78
C SER A 387 26.91 -19.69 33.54
N ASN A 388 27.59 -20.60 32.86
CA ASN A 388 29.04 -20.47 32.57
C ASN A 388 29.30 -19.80 31.21
N TYR A 389 28.25 -19.57 30.39
CA TYR A 389 28.36 -18.84 29.13
C TYR A 389 28.77 -17.39 29.40
N ARG A 390 29.69 -16.86 28.62
CA ARG A 390 30.12 -15.46 28.67
C ARG A 390 29.72 -14.72 27.40
N GLY A 391 29.05 -13.59 27.53
CA GLY A 391 28.63 -12.81 26.42
C GLY A 391 27.18 -12.31 26.56
N LEU A 392 26.58 -11.84 25.42
CA LEU A 392 25.22 -11.39 25.40
C LEU A 392 24.24 -12.58 25.47
N VAL A 393 23.34 -12.53 26.44
CA VAL A 393 22.32 -13.55 26.67
C VAL A 393 20.93 -12.91 26.71
N ILE A 394 19.94 -13.72 26.37
CA ILE A 394 18.51 -13.36 26.44
C ILE A 394 17.85 -14.22 27.50
N LYS A 395 17.27 -13.58 28.51
CA LYS A 395 16.51 -14.22 29.60
C LYS A 395 15.20 -13.46 29.79
N ASN A 396 14.06 -14.17 29.75
CA ASN A 396 12.73 -13.56 29.88
C ASN A 396 12.52 -12.38 28.92
N GLY A 397 12.93 -12.53 27.65
CA GLY A 397 12.80 -11.49 26.62
C GLY A 397 13.72 -10.28 26.77
N LYS A 398 14.57 -10.22 27.81
CA LYS A 398 15.51 -9.11 28.05
C LYS A 398 16.94 -9.52 27.77
N LYS A 399 17.75 -8.60 27.23
CA LYS A 399 19.17 -8.80 26.93
C LYS A 399 20.06 -8.44 28.11
N TYR A 400 21.02 -9.29 28.44
CA TYR A 400 21.99 -9.09 29.51
C TYR A 400 23.40 -9.49 29.04
N ILE A 401 24.42 -8.85 29.60
CA ILE A 401 25.83 -9.34 29.44
C ILE A 401 26.13 -10.25 30.62
N GLN A 402 26.29 -11.52 30.33
CA GLN A 402 26.77 -12.52 31.34
C GLN A 402 28.29 -12.52 31.34
N LYS A 403 28.89 -12.09 32.47
CA LYS A 403 30.33 -11.94 32.66
C LYS A 403 30.94 -13.22 33.20
#